data_27129cd69764085eacf8bde888708e1e
#
_entry.id   27129cd69764085eacf8bde888708e1e
#
_cell.length_a   1.000
_cell.length_b   1.000
_cell.length_c   1.000
_cell.angle_alpha   90.00
_cell.angle_beta   90.00
_cell.angle_gamma   90.00
#
_symmetry.space_group_name_H-M   'P 1'
#
loop_
_entity.id
_entity.type
_entity.pdbx_description
1 polymer ?
#
loop_
_entity_poly.entity_id
_entity_poly.type
_entity_poly.pdbx_seq_one_letter_code
_entity_poly.pdbx_strand_id
1 'polypeptide(L)'
;MTKSMINVSKELMLAMVEKKNAVAAKEDTTIIDLKLNALKDFKTKIIEFQTSGSGKAYDAKAELDILKSLIKQRKNSLEEYKNAGRDDLAKGEAVEIETLEKLLPELPNESTIGSTYLEWRQNAVSSLEFPYITKKEMGNAIRSVSEKFALVDKALVSKVIKEYVSE
;
A
#
# COMPACT_ATOMS: atom_id res chain seq x y z
N MET A 1 -7.77 -14.50 12.45
CA MET A 1 -6.45 -13.91 12.14
C MET A 1 -6.54 -13.20 10.81
N THR A 2 -6.48 -11.90 10.78
CA THR A 2 -6.47 -11.10 9.54
C THR A 2 -5.16 -11.37 8.81
N LYS A 3 -5.26 -11.91 7.60
CA LYS A 3 -4.07 -12.20 6.77
C LYS A 3 -3.41 -10.88 6.42
N SER A 4 -2.15 -10.68 6.83
CA SER A 4 -1.34 -9.53 6.41
C SER A 4 -1.33 -9.48 4.88
N MET A 5 -1.58 -8.32 4.31
CA MET A 5 -1.55 -8.11 2.87
C MET A 5 -0.12 -7.98 2.36
N ILE A 6 0.73 -7.38 3.19
CA ILE A 6 2.16 -7.21 2.90
C ILE A 6 2.93 -8.27 3.65
N ASN A 7 3.47 -9.25 2.92
CA ASN A 7 4.22 -10.34 3.56
C ASN A 7 5.65 -9.91 3.92
N VAL A 8 5.77 -8.97 4.87
CA VAL A 8 7.07 -8.45 5.33
C VAL A 8 8.01 -9.55 5.83
N SER A 9 7.48 -10.64 6.39
CA SER A 9 8.30 -11.76 6.85
C SER A 9 8.95 -12.51 5.69
N LYS A 10 8.27 -12.65 4.56
CA LYS A 10 8.83 -13.23 3.33
C LYS A 10 9.94 -12.34 2.79
N GLU A 11 9.72 -11.04 2.70
CA GLU A 11 10.71 -10.09 2.21
C GLU A 11 11.95 -10.05 3.11
N LEU A 12 11.77 -10.09 4.42
CA LEU A 12 12.88 -10.23 5.37
C LEU A 12 13.70 -11.50 5.13
N MET A 13 13.03 -12.64 4.93
CA MET A 13 13.72 -13.91 4.67
C MET A 13 14.51 -13.84 3.35
N LEU A 14 13.94 -13.28 2.29
CA LEU A 14 14.63 -13.11 1.01
C LEU A 14 15.87 -12.22 1.16
N ALA A 15 15.76 -11.08 1.83
CA ALA A 15 16.89 -10.20 2.07
C ALA A 15 17.98 -10.82 2.96
N MET A 16 17.60 -11.69 3.92
CA MET A 16 18.57 -12.44 4.73
C MET A 16 19.31 -13.49 3.90
N VAL A 17 18.64 -14.15 2.95
CA VAL A 17 19.27 -15.09 2.02
C VAL A 17 20.23 -14.34 1.08
N GLU A 18 19.79 -13.18 0.53
CA GLU A 18 20.62 -12.29 -0.30
C GLU A 18 21.90 -11.91 0.46
N LYS A 19 21.79 -11.48 1.72
CA LYS A 19 22.93 -11.15 2.56
C LYS A 19 23.87 -12.34 2.76
N LYS A 20 23.34 -13.53 3.07
CA LYS A 20 24.15 -14.73 3.26
C LYS A 20 24.98 -15.06 2.02
N ASN A 21 24.37 -14.93 0.84
CA ASN A 21 25.04 -15.20 -0.43
C ASN A 21 26.13 -14.15 -0.73
N ALA A 22 25.85 -12.86 -0.50
CA ALA A 22 26.81 -11.77 -0.68
C ALA A 22 28.02 -11.93 0.26
N VAL A 23 27.79 -12.29 1.53
CA VAL A 23 28.87 -12.58 2.48
C VAL A 23 29.72 -13.76 2.01
N ALA A 24 29.10 -14.83 1.50
CA ALA A 24 29.82 -15.99 0.96
C ALA A 24 30.65 -15.64 -0.28
N ALA A 25 30.16 -14.71 -1.10
CA ALA A 25 30.85 -14.18 -2.29
C ALA A 25 31.88 -13.08 -1.96
N LYS A 26 31.98 -12.66 -0.70
CA LYS A 26 32.80 -11.52 -0.24
C LYS A 26 32.43 -10.19 -0.91
N GLU A 27 31.15 -10.00 -1.20
CA GLU A 27 30.60 -8.77 -1.74
C GLU A 27 30.23 -7.77 -0.64
N ASP A 28 30.11 -6.48 -1.01
CA ASP A 28 29.65 -5.44 -0.09
C ASP A 28 28.18 -5.66 0.27
N THR A 29 27.87 -5.73 1.56
CA THR A 29 26.51 -5.95 2.07
C THR A 29 25.80 -4.66 2.50
N THR A 30 26.43 -3.51 2.36
CA THR A 30 25.92 -2.23 2.88
C THR A 30 24.48 -1.94 2.42
N ILE A 31 24.17 -2.11 1.13
CA ILE A 31 22.83 -1.89 0.58
C ILE A 31 21.85 -2.93 1.13
N ILE A 32 22.26 -4.18 1.26
CA ILE A 32 21.40 -5.25 1.79
C ILE A 32 21.10 -5.02 3.27
N ASP A 33 22.04 -4.49 4.02
CA ASP A 33 21.85 -4.14 5.43
C ASP A 33 20.85 -2.99 5.59
N LEU A 34 20.89 -1.98 4.74
CA LEU A 34 19.88 -0.91 4.70
C LEU A 34 18.49 -1.46 4.37
N LYS A 35 18.36 -2.34 3.36
CA LYS A 35 17.10 -3.02 3.06
C LYS A 35 16.57 -3.80 4.27
N LEU A 36 17.44 -4.56 4.94
CA LEU A 36 17.06 -5.31 6.13
C LEU A 36 16.59 -4.41 7.28
N ASN A 37 17.24 -3.27 7.48
CA ASN A 37 16.84 -2.30 8.50
C ASN A 37 15.46 -1.73 8.22
N ALA A 38 15.18 -1.29 6.99
CA ALA A 38 13.86 -0.80 6.60
C ALA A 38 12.74 -1.84 6.83
N LEU A 39 12.99 -3.09 6.45
CA LEU A 39 12.03 -4.18 6.63
C LEU A 39 11.81 -4.54 8.11
N LYS A 40 12.86 -4.50 8.94
CA LYS A 40 12.76 -4.72 10.38
C LYS A 40 11.99 -3.59 11.05
N ASP A 41 12.26 -2.35 10.70
CA ASP A 41 11.53 -1.19 11.21
C ASP A 41 10.03 -1.31 10.91
N PHE A 42 9.68 -1.66 9.67
CA PHE A 42 8.28 -1.86 9.30
C PHE A 42 7.63 -2.98 10.13
N LYS A 43 8.31 -4.12 10.29
CA LYS A 43 7.82 -5.21 11.13
C LYS A 43 7.65 -4.78 12.59
N THR A 44 8.58 -4.00 13.13
CA THR A 44 8.52 -3.48 14.50
C THR A 44 7.30 -2.55 14.66
N LYS A 45 7.05 -1.65 13.71
CA LYS A 45 5.88 -0.77 13.72
C LYS A 45 4.56 -1.54 13.67
N ILE A 46 4.49 -2.63 12.93
CA ILE A 46 3.32 -3.53 12.94
C ILE A 46 3.12 -4.13 14.34
N ILE A 47 4.17 -4.65 14.96
CA ILE A 47 4.10 -5.24 16.31
C ILE A 47 3.70 -4.18 17.35
N GLU A 48 4.30 -2.99 17.30
CA GLU A 48 3.94 -1.86 18.17
C GLU A 48 2.45 -1.52 18.05
N PHE A 49 1.92 -1.44 16.82
CA PHE A 49 0.51 -1.18 16.59
C PHE A 49 -0.38 -2.27 17.19
N GLN A 50 -0.03 -3.54 16.98
CA GLN A 50 -0.80 -4.68 17.50
C GLN A 50 -0.78 -4.77 19.03
N THR A 51 0.31 -4.33 19.67
CA THR A 51 0.50 -4.41 21.12
C THR A 51 0.17 -3.11 21.85
N SER A 52 -0.14 -2.02 21.14
CA SER A 52 -0.37 -0.69 21.70
C SER A 52 -1.56 -0.58 22.64
N GLY A 53 -2.44 -1.59 22.70
CA GLY A 53 -3.67 -1.53 23.51
C GLY A 53 -4.70 -0.50 22.99
N SER A 54 -4.52 0.05 21.80
CA SER A 54 -5.39 1.11 21.24
C SER A 54 -6.81 0.64 20.91
N GLY A 55 -7.08 -0.66 21.00
CA GLY A 55 -8.37 -1.26 20.61
C GLY A 55 -8.68 -1.22 19.12
N LYS A 56 -7.76 -0.68 18.31
CA LYS A 56 -7.92 -0.64 16.85
C LYS A 56 -7.57 -2.00 16.24
N ALA A 57 -8.45 -2.49 15.37
CA ALA A 57 -8.18 -3.71 14.63
C ALA A 57 -6.99 -3.51 13.68
N TYR A 58 -6.08 -4.49 13.67
CA TYR A 58 -5.03 -4.55 12.65
C TYR A 58 -5.63 -5.20 11.39
N ASP A 59 -5.79 -4.39 10.37
CA ASP A 59 -6.32 -4.78 9.06
C ASP A 59 -5.40 -4.28 7.93
N ALA A 60 -5.74 -4.58 6.69
CA ALA A 60 -4.98 -4.17 5.51
C ALA A 60 -4.82 -2.65 5.41
N LYS A 61 -5.79 -1.88 5.88
CA LYS A 61 -5.73 -0.42 5.90
C LYS A 61 -4.74 0.08 6.93
N ALA A 62 -4.80 -0.46 8.16
CA ALA A 62 -3.85 -0.11 9.22
C ALA A 62 -2.41 -0.45 8.79
N GLU A 63 -2.20 -1.60 8.15
CA GLU A 63 -0.90 -2.01 7.62
C GLU A 63 -0.38 -1.00 6.57
N LEU A 64 -1.23 -0.58 5.64
CA LEU A 64 -0.89 0.42 4.64
C LEU A 64 -0.60 1.80 5.26
N ASP A 65 -1.37 2.22 6.24
CA ASP A 65 -1.19 3.51 6.92
C ASP A 65 0.14 3.53 7.68
N ILE A 66 0.52 2.42 8.33
CA ILE A 66 1.83 2.24 8.98
C ILE A 66 2.95 2.37 7.95
N LEU A 67 2.85 1.66 6.83
CA LEU A 67 3.86 1.70 5.77
C LEU A 67 4.03 3.10 5.19
N LYS A 68 2.92 3.78 4.85
CA LYS A 68 2.93 5.16 4.34
C LYS A 68 3.53 6.15 5.34
N SER A 69 3.21 5.98 6.62
CA SER A 69 3.77 6.83 7.70
C SER A 69 5.28 6.66 7.79
N LEU A 70 5.78 5.42 7.71
CA LEU A 70 7.20 5.12 7.75
C LEU A 70 7.93 5.69 6.53
N ILE A 71 7.38 5.53 5.32
CA ILE A 71 7.93 6.12 4.10
C ILE A 71 8.00 7.65 4.22
N LYS A 72 6.95 8.29 4.73
CA LYS A 72 6.92 9.74 4.94
C LYS A 72 8.00 10.19 5.91
N GLN A 73 8.19 9.47 7.01
CA GLN A 73 9.24 9.76 8.00
C GLN A 73 10.63 9.69 7.35
N ARG A 74 10.91 8.62 6.57
CA ARG A 74 12.19 8.47 5.86
C ARG A 74 12.41 9.57 4.81
N LYS A 75 11.36 10.00 4.09
CA LYS A 75 11.45 11.13 3.15
C LYS A 75 11.81 12.44 3.84
N ASN A 76 11.26 12.69 5.01
CA ASN A 76 11.62 13.88 5.80
C ASN A 76 13.11 13.81 6.23
N SER A 77 13.57 12.66 6.75
CA SER A 77 14.98 12.46 7.11
C SER A 77 15.92 12.64 5.92
N LEU A 78 15.54 12.12 4.74
CA LEU A 78 16.28 12.30 3.50
C LEU A 78 16.46 13.79 3.14
N GLU A 79 15.40 14.58 3.27
CA GLU A 79 15.40 16.00 3.01
C GLU A 79 16.29 16.75 4.03
N GLU A 80 16.17 16.41 5.31
CA GLU A 80 17.00 16.98 6.37
C GLU A 80 18.50 16.69 6.14
N TYR A 81 18.87 15.47 5.78
CA TYR A 81 20.26 15.11 5.48
C TYR A 81 20.79 15.82 4.24
N LYS A 82 19.98 15.96 3.18
CA LYS A 82 20.36 16.75 2.00
C LYS A 82 20.61 18.23 2.35
N ASN A 83 19.73 18.83 3.15
CA ASN A 83 19.87 20.21 3.58
C ASN A 83 21.09 20.41 4.49
N ALA A 84 21.49 19.40 5.24
CA ALA A 84 22.68 19.39 6.07
C ALA A 84 23.99 19.04 5.30
N GLY A 85 23.92 18.78 3.99
CA GLY A 85 25.07 18.36 3.18
C GLY A 85 25.60 16.97 3.51
N ARG A 86 24.78 16.10 4.15
CA ARG A 86 25.13 14.74 4.55
C ARG A 86 24.67 13.74 3.49
N ASP A 87 25.29 13.80 2.32
CA ASP A 87 24.95 12.93 1.18
C ASP A 87 25.16 11.44 1.48
N ASP A 88 26.11 11.13 2.37
CA ASP A 88 26.36 9.78 2.88
C ASP A 88 25.10 9.16 3.55
N LEU A 89 24.46 9.92 4.44
CA LEU A 89 23.23 9.51 5.13
C LEU A 89 22.01 9.59 4.21
N ALA A 90 21.94 10.62 3.37
CA ALA A 90 20.84 10.77 2.40
C ALA A 90 20.73 9.57 1.45
N LYS A 91 21.87 9.01 0.99
CA LYS A 91 21.88 7.80 0.16
C LYS A 91 21.30 6.59 0.91
N GLY A 92 21.58 6.45 2.20
CA GLY A 92 21.02 5.40 3.03
C GLY A 92 19.50 5.48 3.11
N GLU A 93 18.97 6.66 3.43
CA GLU A 93 17.51 6.89 3.47
C GLU A 93 16.86 6.62 2.12
N ALA A 94 17.50 6.98 1.00
CA ALA A 94 16.97 6.70 -0.33
C ALA A 94 16.79 5.19 -0.60
N VAL A 95 17.75 4.36 -0.20
CA VAL A 95 17.68 2.89 -0.33
C VAL A 95 16.54 2.33 0.55
N GLU A 96 16.40 2.84 1.77
CA GLU A 96 15.34 2.40 2.68
C GLU A 96 13.95 2.80 2.16
N ILE A 97 13.80 4.01 1.62
CA ILE A 97 12.56 4.47 0.99
C ILE A 97 12.19 3.56 -0.19
N GLU A 98 13.12 3.32 -1.12
CA GLU A 98 12.89 2.45 -2.27
C GLU A 98 12.45 1.04 -1.85
N THR A 99 13.06 0.52 -0.80
CA THR A 99 12.71 -0.80 -0.25
C THR A 99 11.29 -0.83 0.29
N LEU A 100 10.87 0.20 1.02
CA LEU A 100 9.52 0.30 1.57
C LEU A 100 8.48 0.60 0.49
N GLU A 101 8.80 1.42 -0.51
CA GLU A 101 7.89 1.74 -1.62
C GLU A 101 7.57 0.50 -2.47
N LYS A 102 8.50 -0.43 -2.62
CA LYS A 102 8.26 -1.73 -3.30
C LYS A 102 7.24 -2.61 -2.57
N LEU A 103 7.00 -2.37 -1.29
CA LEU A 103 5.98 -3.08 -0.52
C LEU A 103 4.58 -2.48 -0.69
N LEU A 104 4.46 -1.26 -1.26
CA LEU A 104 3.16 -0.65 -1.49
C LEU A 104 2.36 -1.50 -2.48
N PRO A 105 1.13 -1.87 -2.12
CA PRO A 105 0.27 -2.61 -3.04
C PRO A 105 -0.10 -1.71 -4.23
N GLU A 106 -0.24 -2.33 -5.39
CA GLU A 106 -0.85 -1.66 -6.53
C GLU A 106 -2.31 -1.35 -6.19
N LEU A 107 -2.61 -0.05 -6.09
CA LEU A 107 -3.99 0.40 -5.93
C LEU A 107 -4.68 0.44 -7.29
N PRO A 108 -5.98 0.10 -7.35
CA PRO A 108 -6.73 0.17 -8.59
C PRO A 108 -6.72 1.61 -9.12
N ASN A 109 -6.40 1.76 -10.38
CA ASN A 109 -6.47 3.02 -11.10
C ASN A 109 -7.90 3.29 -11.62
N GLU A 110 -8.12 4.49 -12.18
CA GLU A 110 -9.44 4.90 -12.70
C GLU A 110 -9.98 3.91 -13.74
N SER A 111 -9.13 3.40 -14.64
CA SER A 111 -9.51 2.42 -15.66
C SER A 111 -9.98 1.10 -15.05
N THR A 112 -9.25 0.59 -14.05
CA THR A 112 -9.62 -0.66 -13.34
C THR A 112 -10.92 -0.48 -12.56
N ILE A 113 -11.11 0.67 -11.93
CA ILE A 113 -12.36 1.01 -11.23
C ILE A 113 -13.52 1.11 -12.23
N GLY A 114 -13.30 1.79 -13.36
CA GLY A 114 -14.31 1.95 -14.41
C GLY A 114 -14.76 0.60 -15.01
N SER A 115 -13.83 -0.28 -15.38
CA SER A 115 -14.15 -1.62 -15.89
C SER A 115 -14.91 -2.46 -14.86
N THR A 116 -14.52 -2.41 -13.58
CA THR A 116 -15.23 -3.11 -12.50
C THR A 116 -16.64 -2.54 -12.29
N TYR A 117 -16.82 -1.23 -12.43
CA TYR A 117 -18.14 -0.61 -12.39
C TYR A 117 -19.03 -1.05 -13.57
N LEU A 118 -18.48 -1.10 -14.80
CA LEU A 118 -19.22 -1.55 -15.97
C LEU A 118 -19.65 -3.02 -15.83
N GLU A 119 -18.79 -3.87 -15.32
CA GLU A 119 -19.12 -5.27 -15.01
C GLU A 119 -20.24 -5.36 -13.96
N TRP A 120 -20.15 -4.60 -12.88
CA TRP A 120 -21.21 -4.52 -11.87
C TRP A 120 -22.53 -4.04 -12.49
N ARG A 121 -22.47 -2.97 -13.29
CA ARG A 121 -23.64 -2.41 -13.96
C ARG A 121 -24.30 -3.42 -14.90
N GLN A 122 -23.53 -4.15 -15.70
CA GLN A 122 -24.05 -5.17 -16.62
C GLN A 122 -24.79 -6.28 -15.86
N ASN A 123 -24.30 -6.69 -14.70
CA ASN A 123 -24.95 -7.69 -13.87
C ASN A 123 -26.17 -7.13 -13.13
N ALA A 124 -26.16 -5.86 -12.76
CA ALA A 124 -27.25 -5.19 -12.06
C ALA A 124 -28.41 -4.81 -12.99
N VAL A 125 -28.12 -4.44 -14.25
CA VAL A 125 -29.12 -3.99 -15.27
C VAL A 125 -30.07 -5.12 -15.67
N SER A 126 -29.69 -6.39 -15.50
CA SER A 126 -30.60 -7.52 -15.68
C SER A 126 -31.83 -7.47 -14.75
N SER A 127 -31.78 -6.64 -13.70
CA SER A 127 -32.84 -6.45 -12.69
C SER A 127 -33.39 -5.02 -12.61
N LEU A 128 -32.87 -4.06 -13.42
CA LEU A 128 -33.25 -2.65 -13.37
C LEU A 128 -34.11 -2.29 -14.60
N GLU A 129 -35.28 -1.68 -14.37
CA GLU A 129 -36.22 -1.25 -15.41
C GLU A 129 -35.78 0.02 -16.18
N PHE A 130 -34.67 0.69 -15.78
CA PHE A 130 -34.24 1.97 -16.35
C PHE A 130 -32.74 2.03 -16.67
N PRO A 131 -32.35 2.74 -17.76
CA PRO A 131 -30.95 2.90 -18.18
C PRO A 131 -30.12 3.82 -17.27
N TYR A 132 -30.74 4.52 -16.33
CA TYR A 132 -30.09 5.48 -15.44
C TYR A 132 -30.05 4.96 -14.01
N ILE A 133 -28.88 5.04 -13.35
CA ILE A 133 -28.79 4.71 -11.94
C ILE A 133 -29.25 5.89 -11.07
N THR A 134 -30.07 5.58 -10.07
CA THR A 134 -30.50 6.54 -9.06
C THR A 134 -29.39 6.86 -8.06
N LYS A 135 -29.53 7.91 -7.24
CA LYS A 135 -28.58 8.22 -6.16
C LYS A 135 -28.41 7.04 -5.19
N LYS A 136 -29.47 6.25 -4.94
CA LYS A 136 -29.42 5.08 -4.08
C LYS A 136 -28.59 3.97 -4.72
N GLU A 137 -28.78 3.73 -5.99
CA GLU A 137 -28.04 2.72 -6.76
C GLU A 137 -26.58 3.12 -6.92
N MET A 138 -26.27 4.41 -7.06
CA MET A 138 -24.90 4.91 -7.05
C MET A 138 -24.19 4.56 -5.72
N GLY A 139 -24.89 4.67 -4.57
CA GLY A 139 -24.34 4.25 -3.28
C GLY A 139 -24.04 2.75 -3.24
N ASN A 140 -24.91 1.93 -3.81
CA ASN A 140 -24.71 0.47 -3.93
C ASN A 140 -23.53 0.16 -4.88
N ALA A 141 -23.44 0.85 -6.01
CA ALA A 141 -22.33 0.71 -6.96
C ALA A 141 -20.98 1.01 -6.30
N ILE A 142 -20.88 2.16 -5.61
CA ILE A 142 -19.65 2.54 -4.89
C ILE A 142 -19.26 1.47 -3.86
N ARG A 143 -20.23 0.95 -3.11
CA ARG A 143 -19.98 -0.11 -2.13
C ARG A 143 -19.48 -1.37 -2.82
N SER A 144 -20.23 -1.90 -3.78
CA SER A 144 -19.94 -3.15 -4.47
C SER A 144 -18.60 -3.11 -5.21
N VAL A 145 -18.30 -2.01 -5.89
CA VAL A 145 -17.01 -1.81 -6.56
C VAL A 145 -15.88 -1.73 -5.52
N SER A 146 -16.09 -0.99 -4.41
CA SER A 146 -15.07 -0.89 -3.37
C SER A 146 -14.79 -2.24 -2.68
N GLU A 147 -15.79 -3.11 -2.54
CA GLU A 147 -15.64 -4.43 -1.92
C GLU A 147 -14.85 -5.43 -2.78
N LYS A 148 -14.75 -5.18 -4.11
CA LYS A 148 -13.92 -5.99 -5.02
C LYS A 148 -12.43 -5.79 -4.79
N PHE A 149 -12.03 -4.68 -4.18
CA PHE A 149 -10.64 -4.34 -3.93
C PHE A 149 -10.32 -4.44 -2.43
N ALA A 150 -9.22 -5.09 -2.08
CA ALA A 150 -8.74 -5.16 -0.69
C ALA A 150 -8.44 -3.76 -0.12
N LEU A 151 -7.95 -2.86 -0.98
CA LEU A 151 -7.68 -1.46 -0.68
C LEU A 151 -8.04 -0.60 -1.87
N VAL A 152 -8.86 0.42 -1.64
CA VAL A 152 -9.21 1.42 -2.65
C VAL A 152 -9.56 2.73 -1.99
N ASP A 153 -9.25 3.85 -2.65
CA ASP A 153 -9.76 5.16 -2.26
C ASP A 153 -11.23 5.28 -2.68
N LYS A 154 -12.13 5.32 -1.72
CA LYS A 154 -13.57 5.48 -1.96
C LYS A 154 -13.92 6.81 -2.63
N ALA A 155 -13.11 7.86 -2.44
CA ALA A 155 -13.30 9.13 -3.12
C ALA A 155 -13.02 8.98 -4.61
N LEU A 156 -11.95 8.24 -4.97
CA LEU A 156 -11.63 7.92 -6.36
C LEU A 156 -12.73 7.05 -7.00
N VAL A 157 -13.21 6.02 -6.31
CA VAL A 157 -14.33 5.18 -6.78
C VAL A 157 -15.57 6.04 -7.05
N SER A 158 -15.92 6.94 -6.12
CA SER A 158 -17.06 7.83 -6.28
C SER A 158 -16.90 8.79 -7.44
N LYS A 159 -15.69 9.34 -7.66
CA LYS A 159 -15.36 10.21 -8.79
C LYS A 159 -15.56 9.46 -10.11
N VAL A 160 -14.92 8.31 -10.26
CA VAL A 160 -14.99 7.50 -11.49
C VAL A 160 -16.44 7.11 -11.81
N ILE A 161 -17.19 6.59 -10.83
CA ILE A 161 -18.59 6.19 -11.06
C ILE A 161 -19.46 7.38 -11.48
N LYS A 162 -19.23 8.56 -10.90
CA LYS A 162 -19.97 9.77 -11.30
C LYS A 162 -19.74 10.15 -12.75
N GLU A 163 -18.53 9.99 -13.27
CA GLU A 163 -18.20 10.26 -14.68
C GLU A 163 -19.02 9.37 -15.63
N TYR A 164 -19.20 8.10 -15.28
CA TYR A 164 -20.04 7.16 -16.05
C TYR A 164 -21.56 7.39 -15.93
N VAL A 165 -22.01 8.12 -14.92
CA VAL A 165 -23.44 8.39 -14.65
C VAL A 165 -23.87 9.71 -15.28
N SER A 166 -22.91 10.60 -15.55
CA SER A 166 -23.17 11.94 -16.10
C SER A 166 -23.33 11.95 -17.62
N GLU A 167 -23.10 10.81 -18.29
CA GLU A 167 -23.34 10.61 -19.72
C GLU A 167 -24.73 9.96 -19.95
#